data_74fcfcb196983d6787cd17c13a7513f0
#
_entry.id   74fcfcb196983d6787cd17c13a7513f0
#
_cell.length_a   1.000
_cell.length_b   1.000
_cell.length_c   1.000
_cell.angle_alpha   90.00
_cell.angle_beta   90.00
_cell.angle_gamma   90.00
#
_symmetry.space_group_name_H-M   'P 1'
#
loop_
_entity.id
_entity.type
_entity.pdbx_description
1 polymer ?
#
loop_
_entity_poly.entity_id
_entity_poly.type
_entity_poly.pdbx_seq_one_letter_code
_entity_poly.pdbx_strand_id
1 'polypeptide(L)'
;MTACLPAQETRREIVNTAANPADDAKPNSETVPEVYALNGQIDRVLTLRFKFDTDLLAGIEKIVKQEKIRNAVILSGIGSVRGYHIHQVSNRTFPSKNIFVKDPTAPADLINVNGYVISGKVHAHAVLSNPDRAFGGHLEPGTNVFTFAIVTIGVLNDKVDLSRADDKTYR
;
A
#
# COMPACT_ATOMS: atom_id res chain seq x y z
N MET A 1 29.09 -12.86 -27.53
CA MET A 1 28.92 -13.45 -26.21
C MET A 1 28.13 -12.45 -25.38
N THR A 2 26.83 -12.67 -25.21
CA THR A 2 25.97 -11.80 -24.38
C THR A 2 26.21 -12.21 -22.94
N ALA A 3 26.86 -11.36 -22.15
CA ALA A 3 27.01 -11.61 -20.72
C ALA A 3 25.62 -11.64 -20.09
N CYS A 4 25.21 -12.82 -19.62
CA CYS A 4 24.02 -12.97 -18.81
C CYS A 4 24.30 -12.29 -17.46
N LEU A 5 23.70 -11.13 -17.22
CA LEU A 5 23.75 -10.50 -15.91
C LEU A 5 23.11 -11.47 -14.90
N PRO A 6 23.71 -11.72 -13.75
CA PRO A 6 23.09 -12.56 -12.74
C PRO A 6 21.73 -11.98 -12.38
N ALA A 7 20.72 -12.85 -12.31
CA ALA A 7 19.41 -12.46 -11.84
C ALA A 7 19.56 -11.86 -10.42
N GLN A 8 19.04 -10.66 -10.22
CA GLN A 8 19.09 -10.03 -8.92
C GLN A 8 18.15 -10.81 -7.99
N GLU A 9 18.71 -11.38 -6.92
CA GLU A 9 17.93 -12.17 -5.96
C GLU A 9 16.87 -11.31 -5.24
N THR A 10 15.72 -11.92 -4.95
CA THR A 10 14.67 -11.29 -4.13
C THR A 10 15.23 -10.96 -2.75
N ARG A 11 15.30 -9.67 -2.44
CA ARG A 11 15.77 -9.19 -1.14
C ARG A 11 14.63 -9.23 -0.11
N ARG A 12 14.92 -9.80 1.06
CA ARG A 12 14.03 -9.82 2.22
C ARG A 12 14.71 -9.21 3.43
N GLU A 13 13.99 -8.36 4.14
CA GLU A 13 14.49 -7.67 5.33
C GLU A 13 13.37 -7.58 6.38
N ILE A 14 13.68 -7.89 7.65
CA ILE A 14 12.76 -7.77 8.77
C ILE A 14 13.11 -6.52 9.56
N VAL A 15 12.14 -5.62 9.74
CA VAL A 15 12.31 -4.34 10.44
C VAL A 15 11.22 -4.19 11.50
N ASN A 16 11.56 -3.57 12.63
CA ASN A 16 10.57 -3.17 13.61
C ASN A 16 9.66 -2.08 13.03
N THR A 17 8.36 -2.18 13.25
CA THR A 17 7.39 -1.21 12.74
C THR A 17 7.56 0.16 13.39
N ALA A 18 7.79 0.20 14.70
CA ALA A 18 8.02 1.44 15.43
C ALA A 18 9.51 1.73 15.64
N ALA A 19 9.88 3.00 15.58
CA ALA A 19 11.25 3.46 15.88
C ALA A 19 11.65 3.11 17.33
N ASN A 20 10.69 3.18 18.26
CA ASN A 20 10.84 2.68 19.63
C ASN A 20 9.88 1.50 19.84
N PRO A 21 10.39 0.25 19.89
CA PRO A 21 9.55 -0.93 20.08
C PRO A 21 8.70 -0.92 21.36
N ALA A 22 9.15 -0.22 22.42
CA ALA A 22 8.39 -0.12 23.66
C ALA A 22 7.07 0.65 23.49
N ASP A 23 7.02 1.63 22.60
CA ASP A 23 5.80 2.38 22.31
C ASP A 23 4.77 1.55 21.55
N ASP A 24 5.25 0.61 20.73
CA ASP A 24 4.40 -0.31 19.97
C ASP A 24 3.98 -1.56 20.78
N ALA A 25 4.55 -1.76 21.97
CA ALA A 25 4.25 -2.90 22.84
C ALA A 25 3.03 -2.68 23.75
N LYS A 26 2.47 -1.46 23.78
CA LYS A 26 1.34 -1.12 24.66
C LYS A 26 0.06 -1.82 24.17
N PRO A 27 -0.70 -2.46 25.07
CA PRO A 27 -2.01 -3.01 24.72
C PRO A 27 -2.99 -1.88 24.38
N ASN A 28 -4.07 -2.23 23.72
CA ASN A 28 -5.20 -1.31 23.51
C ASN A 28 -5.73 -0.82 24.86
N SER A 29 -6.16 0.44 24.90
CA SER A 29 -6.93 0.96 26.02
C SER A 29 -8.30 0.28 26.07
N GLU A 30 -8.76 -0.11 27.25
CA GLU A 30 -10.11 -0.66 27.46
C GLU A 30 -11.23 0.32 27.05
N THR A 31 -10.92 1.62 26.94
CA THR A 31 -11.85 2.65 26.49
C THR A 31 -11.98 2.75 24.97
N VAL A 32 -11.11 2.08 24.22
CA VAL A 32 -11.20 2.02 22.74
C VAL A 32 -12.17 0.90 22.37
N PRO A 33 -13.22 1.18 21.60
CA PRO A 33 -14.15 0.14 21.16
C PRO A 33 -13.43 -0.84 20.21
N GLU A 34 -13.82 -2.13 20.26
CA GLU A 34 -13.27 -3.18 19.39
C GLU A 34 -13.41 -2.85 17.90
N VAL A 35 -14.48 -2.16 17.56
CA VAL A 35 -14.77 -1.65 16.22
C VAL A 35 -15.61 -0.38 16.32
N TYR A 36 -15.35 0.57 15.43
CA TYR A 36 -16.18 1.75 15.30
C TYR A 36 -16.38 2.12 13.83
N ALA A 37 -17.49 2.77 13.52
CA ALA A 37 -17.84 3.18 12.19
C ALA A 37 -17.56 4.68 11.99
N LEU A 38 -16.95 5.00 10.85
CA LEU A 38 -16.80 6.37 10.36
C LEU A 38 -17.67 6.52 9.12
N ASN A 39 -18.63 7.44 9.17
CA ASN A 39 -19.51 7.70 8.03
C ASN A 39 -18.74 8.42 6.92
N GLY A 40 -18.97 8.00 5.68
CA GLY A 40 -18.37 8.60 4.50
C GLY A 40 -19.33 8.60 3.31
N GLN A 41 -19.11 9.55 2.41
CA GLN A 41 -19.79 9.64 1.13
C GLN A 41 -18.74 9.87 0.04
N ILE A 42 -18.85 9.14 -1.07
CA ILE A 42 -18.01 9.37 -2.25
C ILE A 42 -18.63 10.51 -3.06
N ASP A 43 -17.89 11.58 -3.27
CA ASP A 43 -18.31 12.72 -4.07
C ASP A 43 -17.97 12.53 -5.56
N ARG A 44 -16.84 11.91 -5.84
CA ARG A 44 -16.38 11.65 -7.22
C ARG A 44 -15.49 10.41 -7.30
N VAL A 45 -15.44 9.84 -8.48
CA VAL A 45 -14.54 8.72 -8.79
C VAL A 45 -13.48 9.19 -9.78
N LEU A 46 -12.22 8.83 -9.53
CA LEU A 46 -11.10 9.05 -10.43
C LEU A 46 -10.59 7.70 -10.93
N THR A 47 -10.35 7.60 -12.23
CA THR A 47 -9.65 6.47 -12.83
C THR A 47 -8.26 6.92 -13.26
N LEU A 48 -7.24 6.37 -12.60
CA LEU A 48 -5.83 6.66 -12.88
C LEU A 48 -5.26 5.62 -13.84
N ARG A 49 -4.67 6.07 -14.93
CA ARG A 49 -3.98 5.23 -15.90
C ARG A 49 -2.47 5.44 -15.77
N PHE A 50 -1.77 4.39 -15.41
CA PHE A 50 -0.31 4.36 -15.30
C PHE A 50 0.31 3.83 -16.58
N LYS A 51 1.35 4.49 -17.06
CA LYS A 51 2.15 4.03 -18.19
C LYS A 51 3.34 3.18 -17.72
N PHE A 52 4.01 2.56 -18.68
CA PHE A 52 5.25 1.83 -18.47
C PHE A 52 6.25 2.59 -17.60
N ASP A 53 6.89 1.86 -16.69
CA ASP A 53 7.97 2.28 -15.78
C ASP A 53 7.59 3.36 -14.75
N THR A 54 6.29 3.63 -14.58
CA THR A 54 5.81 4.51 -13.51
C THR A 54 5.77 3.72 -12.19
N ASP A 55 6.35 4.27 -11.13
CA ASP A 55 6.16 3.76 -9.78
C ASP A 55 4.69 3.90 -9.36
N LEU A 56 4.10 2.79 -8.93
CA LEU A 56 2.66 2.72 -8.64
C LEU A 56 2.26 3.59 -7.44
N LEU A 57 3.01 3.51 -6.33
CA LEU A 57 2.73 4.31 -5.14
C LEU A 57 2.97 5.80 -5.40
N ALA A 58 4.13 6.15 -5.92
CA ALA A 58 4.46 7.54 -6.23
C ALA A 58 3.47 8.18 -7.23
N GLY A 59 2.95 7.39 -8.18
CA GLY A 59 1.92 7.85 -9.10
C GLY A 59 0.59 8.14 -8.42
N ILE A 60 0.15 7.29 -7.47
CA ILE A 60 -1.05 7.56 -6.67
C ILE A 60 -0.84 8.82 -5.84
N GLU A 61 0.26 8.92 -5.10
CA GLU A 61 0.60 10.09 -4.26
C GLU A 61 0.64 11.39 -5.07
N LYS A 62 1.21 11.35 -6.27
CA LYS A 62 1.24 12.49 -7.18
C LYS A 62 -0.17 13.01 -7.48
N ILE A 63 -1.10 12.11 -7.84
CA ILE A 63 -2.49 12.50 -8.12
C ILE A 63 -3.21 12.98 -6.87
N VAL A 64 -3.03 12.31 -5.74
CA VAL A 64 -3.58 12.74 -4.45
C VAL A 64 -3.17 14.20 -4.14
N LYS A 65 -1.91 14.54 -4.36
CA LYS A 65 -1.39 15.90 -4.17
C LYS A 65 -1.94 16.89 -5.21
N GLN A 66 -1.95 16.53 -6.50
CA GLN A 66 -2.42 17.38 -7.60
C GLN A 66 -3.91 17.71 -7.46
N GLU A 67 -4.72 16.72 -7.14
CA GLU A 67 -6.17 16.83 -6.96
C GLU A 67 -6.58 17.32 -5.56
N LYS A 68 -5.60 17.59 -4.68
CA LYS A 68 -5.79 18.03 -3.29
C LYS A 68 -6.73 17.11 -2.51
N ILE A 69 -6.61 15.80 -2.72
CA ILE A 69 -7.44 14.80 -2.07
C ILE A 69 -7.03 14.69 -0.61
N ARG A 70 -7.96 15.00 0.29
CA ARG A 70 -7.78 14.82 1.72
C ARG A 70 -8.05 13.38 2.15
N ASN A 71 -9.21 12.86 1.80
CA ASN A 71 -9.64 11.52 2.14
C ASN A 71 -10.23 10.80 0.93
N ALA A 72 -9.89 9.54 0.76
CA ALA A 72 -10.39 8.70 -0.32
C ALA A 72 -10.32 7.22 0.05
N VAL A 73 -11.03 6.39 -0.68
CA VAL A 73 -10.89 4.94 -0.70
C VAL A 73 -10.33 4.51 -2.05
N ILE A 74 -9.31 3.67 -2.05
CA ILE A 74 -8.82 3.01 -3.26
C ILE A 74 -9.68 1.78 -3.46
N LEU A 75 -10.53 1.80 -4.50
CA LEU A 75 -11.57 0.80 -4.74
C LEU A 75 -11.04 -0.44 -5.43
N SER A 76 -10.14 -0.26 -6.38
CA SER A 76 -9.53 -1.35 -7.15
C SER A 76 -8.28 -0.88 -7.89
N GLY A 77 -7.44 -1.83 -8.28
CA GLY A 77 -6.34 -1.60 -9.21
C GLY A 77 -5.96 -2.88 -9.91
N ILE A 78 -5.75 -2.82 -11.22
CA ILE A 78 -5.32 -3.95 -12.05
C ILE A 78 -4.20 -3.53 -13.00
N GLY A 79 -3.42 -4.50 -13.48
CA GLY A 79 -2.35 -4.25 -14.46
C GLY A 79 -1.23 -5.26 -14.38
N SER A 80 -0.03 -4.80 -14.66
CA SER A 80 1.19 -5.60 -14.52
C SER A 80 2.37 -4.76 -14.04
N VAL A 81 3.30 -5.39 -13.33
CA VAL A 81 4.51 -4.77 -12.82
C VAL A 81 5.75 -5.51 -13.32
N ARG A 82 6.86 -4.80 -13.48
CA ARG A 82 8.17 -5.35 -13.90
C ARG A 82 9.13 -5.58 -12.75
N GLY A 83 8.73 -5.19 -11.58
CA GLY A 83 9.40 -5.34 -10.30
C GLY A 83 8.48 -4.87 -9.20
N TYR A 84 8.70 -5.34 -7.99
CA TYR A 84 7.83 -5.01 -6.87
C TYR A 84 8.60 -4.78 -5.57
N HIS A 85 8.01 -3.99 -4.69
CA HIS A 85 8.44 -3.79 -3.31
C HIS A 85 7.19 -3.69 -2.43
N ILE A 86 7.09 -4.60 -1.48
CA ILE A 86 5.98 -4.68 -0.53
C ILE A 86 6.50 -5.02 0.85
N HIS A 87 5.70 -4.76 1.89
CA HIS A 87 5.96 -5.34 3.20
C HIS A 87 4.72 -6.02 3.81
N GLN A 88 4.95 -6.93 4.74
CA GLN A 88 3.93 -7.66 5.49
C GLN A 88 4.31 -7.72 6.97
N VAL A 89 3.31 -7.86 7.83
CA VAL A 89 3.56 -8.20 9.25
C VAL A 89 4.23 -9.56 9.32
N SER A 90 5.32 -9.67 10.10
CA SER A 90 6.15 -10.88 10.22
C SER A 90 6.03 -11.61 11.55
N ASN A 91 5.29 -11.05 12.52
CA ASN A 91 5.12 -11.66 13.85
C ASN A 91 3.66 -11.50 14.34
N ARG A 92 3.34 -12.11 15.51
CA ARG A 92 1.98 -12.17 16.06
C ARG A 92 1.84 -11.44 17.41
N THR A 93 2.89 -10.84 17.89
CA THR A 93 2.95 -10.19 19.21
C THR A 93 3.62 -8.84 19.10
N PHE A 94 3.21 -7.89 19.93
CA PHE A 94 3.89 -6.61 20.02
C PHE A 94 5.28 -6.74 20.67
N PRO A 95 6.24 -5.90 20.26
CA PRO A 95 6.18 -4.91 19.20
C PRO A 95 6.06 -5.57 17.81
N SER A 96 5.30 -4.96 16.92
CA SER A 96 5.10 -5.48 15.56
C SER A 96 6.38 -5.35 14.72
N LYS A 97 6.58 -6.33 13.85
CA LYS A 97 7.71 -6.36 12.90
C LYS A 97 7.18 -6.55 11.49
N ASN A 98 7.81 -5.92 10.53
CA ASN A 98 7.51 -6.08 9.11
C ASN A 98 8.64 -6.82 8.39
N ILE A 99 8.28 -7.67 7.46
CA ILE A 99 9.20 -8.23 6.47
C ILE A 99 9.02 -7.48 5.15
N PHE A 100 10.06 -6.81 4.70
CA PHE A 100 10.13 -6.18 3.39
C PHE A 100 10.60 -7.18 2.35
N VAL A 101 9.89 -7.23 1.22
CA VAL A 101 10.21 -8.10 0.09
C VAL A 101 10.34 -7.24 -1.16
N LYS A 102 11.54 -7.18 -1.70
CA LYS A 102 11.86 -6.38 -2.89
C LYS A 102 12.46 -7.25 -3.97
N ASP A 103 11.87 -7.22 -5.15
CA ASP A 103 12.42 -7.81 -6.35
C ASP A 103 12.21 -6.84 -7.54
N PRO A 104 13.26 -6.11 -7.92
CA PRO A 104 13.15 -5.10 -8.98
C PRO A 104 13.11 -5.70 -10.40
N THR A 105 13.28 -7.01 -10.54
CA THR A 105 13.40 -7.70 -11.82
C THR A 105 12.32 -8.74 -12.07
N ALA A 106 11.55 -9.12 -11.05
CA ALA A 106 10.51 -10.11 -11.17
C ALA A 106 9.20 -9.50 -11.70
N PRO A 107 8.71 -9.91 -12.88
CA PRO A 107 7.41 -9.49 -13.37
C PRO A 107 6.29 -10.15 -12.56
N ALA A 108 5.17 -9.44 -12.43
CA ALA A 108 3.96 -9.96 -11.83
C ALA A 108 2.72 -9.27 -12.40
N ASP A 109 1.58 -9.99 -12.38
CA ASP A 109 0.29 -9.37 -12.60
C ASP A 109 -0.16 -8.64 -11.32
N LEU A 110 -0.67 -7.45 -11.50
CA LEU A 110 -1.33 -6.67 -10.46
C LEU A 110 -2.82 -7.05 -10.45
N ILE A 111 -3.20 -7.87 -9.46
CA ILE A 111 -4.56 -8.42 -9.35
C ILE A 111 -5.49 -7.42 -8.66
N ASN A 112 -4.97 -6.71 -7.66
CA ASN A 112 -5.73 -5.67 -6.97
C ASN A 112 -4.81 -4.66 -6.30
N VAL A 113 -5.28 -3.41 -6.24
CA VAL A 113 -4.79 -2.37 -5.33
C VAL A 113 -5.99 -1.86 -4.55
N ASN A 114 -5.90 -1.86 -3.24
CA ASN A 114 -6.90 -1.29 -2.36
C ASN A 114 -6.24 -0.49 -1.23
N GLY A 115 -7.05 0.25 -0.47
CA GLY A 115 -6.55 1.04 0.65
C GLY A 115 -7.29 2.35 0.80
N TYR A 116 -6.62 3.30 1.42
CA TYR A 116 -7.18 4.61 1.75
C TYR A 116 -6.19 5.74 1.48
N VAL A 117 -6.73 6.93 1.30
CA VAL A 117 -6.04 8.20 1.49
C VAL A 117 -6.59 8.81 2.76
N ILE A 118 -5.73 9.05 3.75
CA ILE A 118 -6.11 9.58 5.06
C ILE A 118 -5.30 10.84 5.30
N SER A 119 -5.98 11.97 5.41
CA SER A 119 -5.33 13.29 5.57
C SER A 119 -4.23 13.56 4.52
N GLY A 120 -4.49 13.15 3.27
CA GLY A 120 -3.57 13.32 2.14
C GLY A 120 -2.43 12.29 2.06
N LYS A 121 -2.37 11.32 2.97
CA LYS A 121 -1.38 10.23 2.97
C LYS A 121 -2.00 8.98 2.36
N VAL A 122 -1.28 8.35 1.46
CA VAL A 122 -1.68 7.08 0.84
C VAL A 122 -1.29 5.92 1.75
N HIS A 123 -2.25 5.05 2.03
CA HIS A 123 -2.06 3.76 2.70
C HIS A 123 -2.67 2.70 1.77
N ALA A 124 -1.83 2.06 0.98
CA ALA A 124 -2.25 1.14 -0.06
C ALA A 124 -1.62 -0.24 0.10
N HIS A 125 -2.41 -1.27 -0.20
CA HIS A 125 -1.96 -2.65 -0.32
C HIS A 125 -2.13 -3.13 -1.75
N ALA A 126 -1.23 -4.00 -2.20
CA ALA A 126 -1.30 -4.62 -3.51
C ALA A 126 -1.33 -6.14 -3.39
N VAL A 127 -2.13 -6.78 -4.24
CA VAL A 127 -2.10 -8.23 -4.49
C VAL A 127 -1.47 -8.44 -5.86
N LEU A 128 -0.42 -9.23 -5.89
CA LEU A 128 0.37 -9.58 -7.05
C LEU A 128 0.25 -11.09 -7.30
N SER A 129 0.42 -11.52 -8.53
CA SER A 129 0.53 -12.93 -8.86
C SER A 129 1.56 -13.19 -9.94
N ASN A 130 2.12 -14.40 -9.91
CA ASN A 130 2.88 -15.00 -10.98
C ASN A 130 2.34 -16.43 -11.20
N PRO A 131 2.87 -17.24 -12.15
CA PRO A 131 2.38 -18.59 -12.40
C PRO A 131 2.37 -19.51 -11.17
N ASP A 132 3.24 -19.26 -10.20
CA ASP A 132 3.44 -20.16 -9.06
C ASP A 132 2.58 -19.79 -7.84
N ARG A 133 2.26 -18.49 -7.65
CA ARG A 133 1.58 -18.03 -6.44
C ARG A 133 0.97 -16.64 -6.58
N ALA A 134 -0.02 -16.37 -5.72
CA ALA A 134 -0.45 -15.02 -5.38
C ALA A 134 0.21 -14.59 -4.05
N PHE A 135 0.59 -13.32 -3.95
CA PHE A 135 1.21 -12.72 -2.78
C PHE A 135 0.89 -11.23 -2.74
N GLY A 136 1.12 -10.57 -1.63
CA GLY A 136 0.82 -9.14 -1.54
C GLY A 136 1.25 -8.56 -0.20
N GLY A 137 0.93 -7.29 0.02
CA GLY A 137 1.23 -6.57 1.25
C GLY A 137 1.08 -5.07 1.07
N HIS A 138 1.55 -4.33 2.03
CA HIS A 138 1.64 -2.88 1.95
C HIS A 138 2.54 -2.47 0.78
N LEU A 139 2.02 -1.58 -0.05
CA LEU A 139 2.72 -1.12 -1.24
C LEU A 139 3.83 -0.14 -0.88
N GLU A 140 5.04 -0.43 -1.36
CA GLU A 140 6.23 0.38 -1.13
C GLU A 140 6.74 1.01 -2.43
N PRO A 141 7.50 2.12 -2.36
CA PRO A 141 8.20 2.66 -3.52
C PRO A 141 9.12 1.63 -4.16
N GLY A 142 9.11 1.54 -5.48
CA GLY A 142 9.88 0.54 -6.25
C GLY A 142 9.00 -0.54 -6.88
N THR A 143 7.67 -0.39 -6.83
CA THR A 143 6.73 -1.23 -7.58
C THR A 143 6.41 -0.57 -8.91
N ASN A 144 7.17 -0.93 -9.96
CA ASN A 144 7.11 -0.26 -11.25
C ASN A 144 6.21 -0.97 -12.25
N VAL A 145 5.32 -0.20 -12.85
CA VAL A 145 4.36 -0.69 -13.87
C VAL A 145 5.08 -1.23 -15.10
N PHE A 146 4.63 -2.38 -15.62
CA PHE A 146 5.15 -2.96 -16.85
C PHE A 146 4.35 -2.50 -18.07
N THR A 147 3.26 -3.15 -18.42
CA THR A 147 2.49 -2.77 -19.62
C THR A 147 1.62 -1.55 -19.34
N PHE A 148 0.80 -1.64 -18.35
CA PHE A 148 -0.02 -0.55 -17.80
C PHE A 148 -0.58 -0.96 -16.42
N ALA A 149 -1.08 0.01 -15.70
CA ALA A 149 -1.98 -0.21 -14.58
C ALA A 149 -3.13 0.80 -14.59
N ILE A 150 -4.26 0.39 -14.04
CA ILE A 150 -5.43 1.25 -13.82
C ILE A 150 -5.81 1.13 -12.36
N VAL A 151 -5.94 2.26 -11.67
CA VAL A 151 -6.36 2.34 -10.28
C VAL A 151 -7.58 3.25 -10.17
N THR A 152 -8.62 2.78 -9.50
CA THR A 152 -9.85 3.54 -9.27
C THR A 152 -9.90 4.04 -7.83
N ILE A 153 -10.12 5.35 -7.67
CA ILE A 153 -10.16 6.03 -6.38
C ILE A 153 -11.53 6.70 -6.21
N GLY A 154 -12.21 6.41 -5.11
CA GLY A 154 -13.41 7.12 -4.66
C GLY A 154 -13.01 8.24 -3.71
N VAL A 155 -13.07 9.49 -4.16
CA VAL A 155 -12.76 10.67 -3.33
C VAL A 155 -13.93 10.92 -2.38
N LEU A 156 -13.63 10.96 -1.09
CA LEU A 156 -14.63 11.17 -0.06
C LEU A 156 -14.94 12.67 0.10
N ASN A 157 -16.14 12.95 0.57
CA ASN A 157 -16.57 14.30 0.91
C ASN A 157 -15.65 14.93 1.95
N ASP A 158 -15.36 16.22 1.81
CA ASP A 158 -14.43 16.95 2.69
C ASP A 158 -14.87 16.98 4.18
N LYS A 159 -16.15 16.70 4.47
CA LYS A 159 -16.68 16.59 5.84
C LYS A 159 -16.31 15.25 6.51
N VAL A 160 -15.85 14.27 5.73
CA VAL A 160 -15.44 12.97 6.27
C VAL A 160 -14.10 13.13 6.98
N ASP A 161 -14.05 12.71 8.23
CA ASP A 161 -12.80 12.66 9.01
C ASP A 161 -12.39 11.21 9.23
N LEU A 162 -11.30 10.81 8.56
CA LEU A 162 -10.67 9.49 8.72
C LEU A 162 -9.44 9.52 9.63
N SER A 163 -9.12 10.64 10.29
CA SER A 163 -7.89 10.75 11.10
C SER A 163 -7.76 9.68 12.18
N ARG A 164 -8.91 9.19 12.70
CA ARG A 164 -8.95 8.12 13.69
C ARG A 164 -8.79 6.71 13.10
N ALA A 165 -8.95 6.53 11.78
CA ALA A 165 -8.90 5.21 11.16
C ALA A 165 -7.49 4.60 11.17
N ASP A 166 -6.44 5.44 11.17
CA ASP A 166 -5.03 5.02 11.19
C ASP A 166 -4.30 5.58 12.43
N ASP A 167 -5.03 5.75 13.53
CA ASP A 167 -4.49 6.30 14.77
C ASP A 167 -3.94 5.18 15.67
N LYS A 168 -2.61 5.19 15.86
CA LYS A 168 -1.90 4.22 16.70
C LYS A 168 -2.29 4.25 18.17
N THR A 169 -2.91 5.32 18.63
CA THR A 169 -3.40 5.43 20.01
C THR A 169 -4.63 4.57 20.28
N TYR A 170 -5.25 4.04 19.22
CA TYR A 170 -6.44 3.19 19.26
C TYR A 170 -6.12 1.69 19.21
N ARG A 171 -4.89 1.32 19.51
CA ARG A 171 -4.50 -0.08 19.69
C ARG A 171 -4.55 -0.50 21.15
#